data_3caa851de1b66f959e0ddf62e42b5326
#
_entry.id   3caa851de1b66f959e0ddf62e42b5326
#
_cell.length_a   1.000
_cell.length_b   1.000
_cell.length_c   1.000
_cell.angle_alpha   90.00
_cell.angle_beta   90.00
_cell.angle_gamma   90.00
#
_symmetry.space_group_name_H-M   'P 1'
#
loop_
_entity.id
_entity.type
_entity.pdbx_description
1 polymer ?
#
loop_
_entity_poly.entity_id
_entity_poly.type
_entity_poly.pdbx_seq_one_letter_code
_entity_poly.pdbx_strand_id
1 'polypeptide(L)' 'MERTELLPPLNALRTFDVAARHESASRAAEELHVTHGAVSRQIRQLEDALGTRLFDRAGRGLTLTQAGRELATA' A
#
# COMPACT_ATOMS: atom_id res chain seq x y z
N MET A 1 -2.32 -23.59 9.02
CA MET A 1 -2.09 -22.77 9.48
C MET A 1 -2.86 -21.72 9.44
N GLU A 2 -3.24 -21.13 10.09
CA GLU A 2 -3.99 -20.20 10.05
C GLU A 2 -3.46 -19.00 10.26
N ARG A 3 -3.87 -17.98 9.89
CA ARG A 3 -3.32 -16.89 10.06
C ARG A 3 -4.18 -16.00 10.71
N THR A 4 -3.78 -15.08 11.36
CA THR A 4 -4.62 -14.23 11.98
C THR A 4 -5.09 -13.28 11.00
N GLU A 5 -6.33 -13.04 10.95
CA GLU A 5 -6.88 -12.11 10.08
C GLU A 5 -7.13 -10.82 10.75
N LEU A 6 -6.75 -10.62 11.98
CA LEU A 6 -6.99 -9.39 12.70
C LEU A 6 -5.97 -8.31 12.40
N LEU A 7 -4.82 -8.69 11.86
CA LEU A 7 -3.77 -7.75 11.56
C LEU A 7 -3.58 -7.62 10.06
N PRO A 8 -3.22 -6.45 9.57
CA PRO A 8 -2.91 -6.32 8.17
C PRO A 8 -1.75 -7.22 7.78
N PRO A 9 -1.70 -7.67 6.57
CA PRO A 9 -0.57 -8.48 6.12
C PRO A 9 0.73 -7.68 6.23
N LEU A 10 1.75 -8.33 6.72
CA LEU A 10 3.03 -7.64 6.90
C LEU A 10 3.60 -7.14 5.59
N ASN A 11 3.47 -7.94 4.53
CA ASN A 11 3.96 -7.52 3.23
C ASN A 11 3.21 -6.31 2.72
N ALA A 12 1.92 -6.21 3.02
CA ALA A 12 1.15 -5.06 2.57
C ALA A 12 1.61 -3.78 3.25
N LEU A 13 1.98 -3.87 4.54
CA LEU A 13 2.50 -2.69 5.24
C LEU A 13 3.83 -2.25 4.65
N ARG A 14 4.70 -3.19 4.32
CA ARG A 14 5.97 -2.86 3.72
C ARG A 14 5.74 -2.25 2.33
N THR A 15 4.85 -2.85 1.57
CA THR A 15 4.55 -2.34 0.23
C THR A 15 3.97 -0.94 0.32
N PHE A 16 3.11 -0.70 1.30
CA PHE A 16 2.55 0.63 1.50
C PHE A 16 3.65 1.65 1.78
N ASP A 17 4.59 1.30 2.65
CA ASP A 17 5.66 2.21 3.00
C ASP A 17 6.50 2.59 1.77
N VAL A 18 6.86 1.61 0.96
CA VAL A 18 7.67 1.87 -0.22
C VAL A 18 6.87 2.68 -1.23
N ALA A 19 5.60 2.34 -1.44
CA ALA A 19 4.77 3.07 -2.39
C ALA A 19 4.54 4.50 -1.94
N ALA A 20 4.41 4.72 -0.65
CA ALA A 20 4.19 6.06 -0.12
C ALA A 20 5.43 6.94 -0.32
N ARG A 21 6.61 6.36 -0.12
CA ARG A 21 7.84 7.13 -0.32
C ARG A 21 8.03 7.53 -1.77
N HIS A 22 7.71 6.64 -2.69
CA HIS A 22 7.88 6.93 -4.11
C HIS A 22 6.69 7.64 -4.72
N GLU A 23 5.52 7.57 -4.07
CA GLU A 23 4.27 8.05 -4.64
C GLU A 23 4.05 7.44 -6.01
N SER A 24 4.41 6.19 -6.16
CA SER A 24 4.37 5.50 -7.43
C SER A 24 4.35 4.00 -7.21
N ALA A 25 3.35 3.32 -7.77
CA ALA A 25 3.30 1.88 -7.70
C ALA A 25 4.40 1.25 -8.55
N SER A 26 4.73 1.88 -9.68
CA SER A 26 5.77 1.34 -10.55
C SER A 26 7.13 1.37 -9.89
N ARG A 27 7.46 2.47 -9.25
CA ARG A 27 8.76 2.55 -8.58
C ARG A 27 8.81 1.65 -7.38
N ALA A 28 7.69 1.52 -6.67
CA ALA A 28 7.65 0.60 -5.54
C ALA A 28 7.87 -0.84 -6.02
N ALA A 29 7.26 -1.18 -7.15
CA ALA A 29 7.44 -2.53 -7.69
C ALA A 29 8.90 -2.79 -8.04
N GLU A 30 9.58 -1.78 -8.59
CA GLU A 30 10.98 -1.93 -8.92
C GLU A 30 11.82 -2.15 -7.67
N GLU A 31 11.58 -1.35 -6.65
CA GLU A 31 12.36 -1.49 -5.42
C GLU A 31 12.11 -2.83 -4.76
N LEU A 32 10.86 -3.30 -4.80
CA LEU A 32 10.50 -4.55 -4.13
C LEU A 32 10.72 -5.78 -4.99
N HIS A 33 11.09 -5.59 -6.25
CA HIS A 33 11.32 -6.69 -7.19
C HIS A 33 10.06 -7.53 -7.38
N VAL A 34 8.94 -6.85 -7.55
CA VAL A 34 7.66 -7.50 -7.80
C VAL A 34 6.99 -6.79 -8.95
N THR A 35 5.83 -7.30 -9.37
CA THR A 35 5.11 -6.67 -10.45
C THR A 35 4.29 -5.50 -9.94
N HIS A 36 3.95 -4.59 -10.86
CA HIS A 36 3.06 -3.49 -10.54
C HIS A 36 1.72 -3.99 -9.99
N GLY A 37 1.21 -5.06 -10.59
CA GLY A 37 -0.06 -5.63 -10.14
C GLY A 37 0.01 -6.16 -8.72
N ALA A 38 1.16 -6.72 -8.34
CA ALA A 38 1.33 -7.21 -6.97
C ALA A 38 1.30 -6.06 -5.97
N VAL A 39 1.94 -4.93 -6.32
CA VAL A 39 1.92 -3.76 -5.46
C VAL A 39 0.47 -3.27 -5.28
N SER A 40 -0.25 -3.13 -6.40
CA SER A 40 -1.62 -2.64 -6.34
C SER A 40 -2.50 -3.56 -5.51
N ARG A 41 -2.31 -4.87 -5.66
CA ARG A 41 -3.12 -5.81 -4.91
C ARG A 41 -2.85 -5.73 -3.43
N GLN A 42 -1.58 -5.60 -3.03
CA GLN A 42 -1.25 -5.53 -1.63
C GLN A 42 -1.74 -4.24 -0.99
N ILE A 43 -1.69 -3.13 -1.73
CA ILE A 43 -2.23 -1.88 -1.22
C ILE A 43 -3.73 -2.03 -1.01
N ARG A 44 -4.43 -2.66 -1.97
CA ARG A 44 -5.86 -2.83 -1.83
C ARG A 44 -6.20 -3.74 -0.65
N GLN A 45 -5.40 -4.78 -0.42
CA GLN A 45 -5.60 -5.64 0.74
C GLN A 45 -5.48 -4.85 2.04
N LEU A 46 -4.50 -3.96 2.09
CA LEU A 46 -4.32 -3.15 3.28
C LEU A 46 -5.49 -2.19 3.46
N GLU A 47 -5.92 -1.55 2.39
CA GLU A 47 -7.06 -0.65 2.46
C GLU A 47 -8.31 -1.39 2.94
N ASP A 48 -8.52 -2.61 2.43
CA ASP A 48 -9.66 -3.39 2.84
C ASP A 48 -9.57 -3.78 4.31
N ALA A 49 -8.39 -4.15 4.77
CA ALA A 49 -8.21 -4.53 6.17
C ALA A 49 -8.47 -3.36 7.10
N LEU A 50 -8.10 -2.16 6.68
CA LEU A 50 -8.29 -0.98 7.51
C LEU A 50 -9.62 -0.28 7.28
N GLY A 51 -10.32 -0.66 6.22
CA GLY A 51 -11.61 -0.06 5.92
C GLY A 51 -11.49 1.37 5.45
N THR A 52 -10.37 1.76 4.84
CA THR A 52 -10.19 3.13 4.39
C THR A 52 -9.24 3.18 3.22
N ARG A 53 -9.37 4.21 2.41
CA ARG A 53 -8.49 4.40 1.28
C ARG A 53 -7.22 5.08 1.75
N LEU A 54 -6.11 4.60 1.31
CA LEU A 54 -4.81 5.17 1.67
C LEU A 54 -4.21 5.98 0.52
N PHE A 55 -4.62 5.67 -0.70
CA PHE A 55 -4.14 6.40 -1.88
C PHE A 55 -5.28 6.81 -2.77
N ASP A 56 -5.13 7.98 -3.36
CA ASP A 56 -5.97 8.40 -4.46
C ASP A 56 -5.21 8.10 -5.73
N ARG A 57 -5.91 7.58 -6.71
CA ARG A 57 -5.28 7.22 -7.96
C ARG A 57 -5.68 8.11 -9.09
N ALA A 58 -5.91 9.37 -8.78
CA ALA A 58 -6.23 10.30 -9.81
C ALA A 58 -4.96 10.57 -10.59
N GLY A 59 -5.04 10.52 -11.90
CA GLY A 59 -3.90 10.80 -12.72
C GLY A 59 -2.96 9.62 -12.79
N ARG A 60 -1.65 9.89 -12.85
CA ARG A 60 -0.71 8.89 -13.07
C ARG A 60 -0.09 8.32 -11.87
N GLY A 61 0.00 8.95 -10.80
CA GLY A 61 0.70 8.47 -9.64
C GLY A 61 -0.23 8.11 -8.52
N LEU A 62 0.35 7.87 -7.36
CA LEU A 62 -0.37 7.59 -6.14
C LEU A 62 -0.21 8.78 -5.23
N THR A 63 -1.32 9.35 -4.79
CA THR A 63 -1.29 10.46 -3.85
C THR A 63 -1.89 9.97 -2.55
N LEU A 64 -1.20 10.21 -1.45
CA LEU A 64 -1.71 9.75 -0.16
C LEU A 64 -2.98 10.50 0.20
N THR A 65 -3.96 9.77 0.71
CA THR A 65 -5.11 10.39 1.36
C THR A 65 -4.67 10.88 2.72
N GLN A 66 -5.56 11.57 3.44
CA GLN A 66 -5.23 11.95 4.79
C GLN A 66 -4.95 10.73 5.66
N ALA A 67 -5.77 9.68 5.52
CA ALA A 67 -5.54 8.44 6.27
C ALA A 67 -4.19 7.85 5.90
N GLY A 68 -3.81 7.90 4.62
CA GLY A 68 -2.52 7.39 4.19
C GLY A 68 -1.37 8.17 4.81
N ARG A 69 -1.49 9.49 4.86
CA ARG A 69 -0.45 10.30 5.48
C ARG A 69 -0.32 9.99 6.96
N GLU A 70 -1.44 9.78 7.63
CA GLU A 70 -1.38 9.45 9.05
C GLU A 70 -0.71 8.11 9.28
N LEU A 71 -1.01 7.13 8.45
CA LEU A 71 -0.39 5.83 8.58
C LEU A 71 1.10 5.91 8.28
N ALA A 72 1.48 6.68 7.29
CA ALA A 72 2.88 6.78 6.89
C ALA A 72 3.75 7.41 7.98
N THR A 73 3.15 8.24 8.82
CA THR A 73 3.92 8.91 9.87
C THR A 73 3.75 8.25 11.22
N ALA A 74 3.00 7.16 11.29
CA ALA A 74 2.72 6.52 12.57
C ALA A 74 3.94 5.79 13.14
#